data_d7dbe8acd38c2b605c7ddd2fa6a5e4a1
#
_entry.id   d7dbe8acd38c2b605c7ddd2fa6a5e4a1
#
_cell.length_a   1.000
_cell.length_b   1.000
_cell.length_c   1.000
_cell.angle_alpha   90.00
_cell.angle_beta   90.00
_cell.angle_gamma   90.00
#
_symmetry.space_group_name_H-M   'P 1'
#
loop_
_entity.id
_entity.type
_entity.pdbx_description
1 polymer ?
#
loop_
_entity_poly.entity_id
_entity_poly.type
_entity_poly.pdbx_seq_one_letter_code
_entity_poly.pdbx_strand_id
1 'polypeptide(L)'
;PDDAQKCVLPVAPDAIPENATLDQLKAAKADIAVFQGEVGVFRECLDVAQDNPNNTEGNKQAIISSFNYSVEMEERVAQRFNEAIRSYKERNAN
;
A
#
# COMPACT_ATOMS: atom_id res chain seq x y z
N PRO A 1 -24.27 7.71 -1.83
CA PRO A 1 -23.05 6.89 -1.69
C PRO A 1 -22.13 7.47 -0.62
N ASP A 2 -21.40 6.60 0.05
CA ASP A 2 -20.44 6.97 1.07
C ASP A 2 -19.25 7.68 0.45
N ASP A 3 -18.76 8.70 1.13
CA ASP A 3 -17.57 9.41 0.67
C ASP A 3 -16.35 8.46 0.60
N ALA A 4 -16.27 7.50 1.52
CA ALA A 4 -15.20 6.51 1.51
C ALA A 4 -15.20 5.66 0.23
N GLN A 5 -16.35 5.47 -0.39
CA GLN A 5 -16.46 4.70 -1.64
C GLN A 5 -15.93 5.46 -2.85
N LYS A 6 -15.78 6.78 -2.73
CA LYS A 6 -15.22 7.62 -3.79
C LYS A 6 -13.70 7.57 -3.82
N CYS A 7 -13.10 7.11 -2.72
CA CYS A 7 -11.65 6.98 -2.63
C CYS A 7 -11.21 5.68 -3.26
N VAL A 8 -10.24 5.75 -4.17
CA VAL A 8 -9.77 4.58 -4.93
C VAL A 8 -8.71 3.86 -4.12
N LEU A 9 -9.01 2.61 -3.72
CA LEU A 9 -8.06 1.77 -2.99
C LEU A 9 -6.93 1.36 -3.94
N PRO A 10 -5.67 1.66 -3.59
CA PRO A 10 -4.55 1.25 -4.44
C PRO A 10 -4.43 -0.26 -4.55
N VAL A 11 -3.91 -0.72 -5.67
CA VAL A 11 -3.60 -2.12 -5.89
C VAL A 11 -2.13 -2.33 -5.53
N ALA A 12 -1.87 -3.31 -4.65
CA ALA A 12 -0.50 -3.62 -4.26
C ALA A 12 0.30 -4.10 -5.47
N PRO A 13 1.62 -3.81 -5.52
CA PRO A 13 2.46 -4.33 -6.60
C PRO A 13 2.46 -5.85 -6.65
N ASP A 14 2.81 -6.39 -7.81
CA ASP A 14 2.93 -7.83 -8.00
C ASP A 14 3.96 -8.43 -7.04
N ALA A 15 3.78 -9.72 -6.72
CA ALA A 15 4.72 -10.43 -5.87
C ALA A 15 6.11 -10.45 -6.51
N ILE A 16 7.14 -10.31 -5.66
CA ILE A 16 8.53 -10.35 -6.11
C ILE A 16 8.94 -11.83 -6.23
N PRO A 17 9.55 -12.24 -7.35
CA PRO A 17 10.02 -13.63 -7.51
C PRO A 17 11.01 -14.03 -6.41
N GLU A 18 11.00 -15.29 -6.01
CA GLU A 18 11.93 -15.80 -4.99
C GLU A 18 13.39 -15.60 -5.35
N ASN A 19 13.71 -15.79 -6.63
CA ASN A 19 15.07 -15.66 -7.14
C ASN A 19 15.23 -14.37 -7.93
N ALA A 20 14.68 -13.27 -7.41
CA ALA A 20 14.71 -11.99 -8.10
C ALA A 20 16.13 -11.55 -8.45
N THR A 21 16.28 -11.06 -9.66
CA THR A 21 17.52 -10.42 -10.11
C THR A 21 17.60 -9.01 -9.54
N LEU A 22 18.78 -8.40 -9.63
CA LEU A 22 18.96 -7.01 -9.22
C LEU A 22 18.01 -6.09 -10.01
N ASP A 23 17.86 -6.32 -11.31
CA ASP A 23 16.97 -5.52 -12.13
C ASP A 23 15.51 -5.67 -11.70
N GLN A 24 15.09 -6.88 -11.33
CA GLN A 24 13.74 -7.13 -10.82
C GLN A 24 13.52 -6.41 -9.48
N LEU A 25 14.53 -6.38 -8.62
CA LEU A 25 14.44 -5.66 -7.35
C LEU A 25 14.34 -4.15 -7.57
N LYS A 26 15.09 -3.62 -8.52
CA LYS A 26 15.01 -2.20 -8.87
C LYS A 26 13.63 -1.85 -9.42
N ALA A 27 13.07 -2.70 -10.27
CA ALA A 27 11.73 -2.52 -10.82
C ALA A 27 10.68 -2.58 -9.70
N ALA A 28 10.83 -3.52 -8.76
CA ALA A 28 9.93 -3.65 -7.62
C ALA A 28 9.98 -2.39 -6.75
N LYS A 29 11.15 -1.84 -6.52
CA LYS A 29 11.32 -0.60 -5.75
C LYS A 29 10.56 0.56 -6.40
N ALA A 30 10.66 0.67 -7.73
CA ALA A 30 9.94 1.70 -8.47
C ALA A 30 8.42 1.52 -8.37
N ASP A 31 7.95 0.28 -8.49
CA ASP A 31 6.52 -0.04 -8.37
C ASP A 31 6.00 0.28 -6.97
N ILE A 32 6.80 0.00 -5.95
CA ILE A 32 6.45 0.30 -4.56
C ILE A 32 6.35 1.81 -4.35
N ALA A 33 7.25 2.59 -4.95
CA ALA A 33 7.19 4.05 -4.85
C ALA A 33 5.89 4.60 -5.45
N VAL A 34 5.46 4.06 -6.59
CA VAL A 34 4.17 4.42 -7.21
C VAL A 34 3.02 4.05 -6.28
N PHE A 35 3.05 2.84 -5.74
CA PHE A 35 2.04 2.35 -4.80
C PHE A 35 1.95 3.25 -3.57
N GLN A 36 3.08 3.63 -2.99
CA GLN A 36 3.12 4.53 -1.82
C GLN A 36 2.50 5.89 -2.13
N GLY A 37 2.74 6.41 -3.32
CA GLY A 37 2.10 7.64 -3.78
C GLY A 37 0.60 7.51 -3.88
N GLU A 38 0.12 6.39 -4.40
CA GLU A 38 -1.31 6.10 -4.51
C GLU A 38 -1.96 5.93 -3.13
N VAL A 39 -1.26 5.29 -2.20
CA VAL A 39 -1.73 5.15 -0.81
C VAL A 39 -1.88 6.54 -0.17
N GLY A 40 -0.92 7.43 -0.42
CA GLY A 40 -0.99 8.81 0.07
C GLY A 40 -2.22 9.54 -0.43
N VAL A 41 -2.50 9.44 -1.73
CA VAL A 41 -3.70 10.05 -2.34
C VAL A 41 -4.97 9.45 -1.74
N PHE A 42 -4.99 8.12 -1.57
CA PHE A 42 -6.13 7.43 -0.97
C PHE A 42 -6.40 7.94 0.45
N ARG A 43 -5.36 8.08 1.27
CA ARG A 43 -5.49 8.57 2.65
C ARG A 43 -5.96 10.02 2.70
N GLU A 44 -5.47 10.87 1.79
CA GLU A 44 -5.94 12.25 1.69
C GLU A 44 -7.43 12.29 1.35
N CYS A 45 -7.87 11.43 0.45
CA CYS A 45 -9.27 11.29 0.10
C CYS A 45 -10.09 10.90 1.33
N LEU A 46 -9.61 9.94 2.13
CA LEU A 46 -10.29 9.52 3.37
C LEU A 46 -10.37 10.67 4.39
N ASP A 47 -9.31 11.47 4.50
CA ASP A 47 -9.29 12.61 5.41
C ASP A 47 -10.35 13.62 5.04
N VAL A 48 -10.52 13.91 3.75
CA VAL A 48 -11.56 14.81 3.27
C VAL A 48 -12.93 14.21 3.57
N ALA A 49 -13.12 12.91 3.32
CA ALA A 49 -14.38 12.23 3.60
C ALA A 49 -14.72 12.27 5.09
N GLN A 50 -13.71 12.16 5.95
CA GLN A 50 -13.88 12.17 7.40
C GLN A 50 -14.43 13.50 7.91
N ASP A 51 -14.11 14.59 7.22
CA ASP A 51 -14.54 15.95 7.61
C ASP A 51 -15.98 16.25 7.22
N ASN A 52 -16.66 15.34 6.52
CA ASN A 52 -18.04 15.54 6.12
C ASN A 52 -18.96 15.47 7.35
N PRO A 53 -19.68 16.58 7.70
CA PRO A 53 -20.54 16.60 8.88
C PRO A 53 -21.75 15.67 8.78
N ASN A 54 -22.06 15.19 7.59
CA ASN A 54 -23.20 14.30 7.36
C ASN A 54 -22.86 12.82 7.40
N ASN A 55 -21.66 12.47 7.85
CA ASN A 55 -21.24 11.06 7.95
C ASN A 55 -22.13 10.31 8.94
N THR A 56 -22.62 9.15 8.52
CA THR A 56 -23.27 8.19 9.41
C THR A 56 -22.21 7.43 10.20
N GLU A 57 -22.63 6.72 11.26
CA GLU A 57 -21.71 5.86 12.02
C GLU A 57 -21.11 4.78 11.12
N GLY A 58 -21.92 4.18 10.23
CA GLY A 58 -21.42 3.20 9.29
C GLY A 58 -20.37 3.77 8.36
N ASN A 59 -20.57 5.00 7.91
CA ASN A 59 -19.61 5.69 7.03
C ASN A 59 -18.31 5.98 7.77
N LYS A 60 -18.40 6.43 9.02
CA LYS A 60 -17.22 6.67 9.85
C LYS A 60 -16.41 5.39 10.05
N GLN A 61 -17.09 4.27 10.31
CA GLN A 61 -16.42 2.98 10.49
C GLN A 61 -15.76 2.51 9.20
N ALA A 62 -16.42 2.73 8.06
CA ALA A 62 -15.85 2.36 6.77
C ALA A 62 -14.56 3.16 6.48
N ILE A 63 -14.53 4.44 6.84
CA ILE A 63 -13.36 5.29 6.66
C ILE A 63 -12.20 4.77 7.52
N ILE A 64 -12.47 4.47 8.80
CA ILE A 64 -11.46 3.96 9.72
C ILE A 64 -10.91 2.62 9.23
N SER A 65 -11.80 1.71 8.84
CA SER A 65 -11.41 0.39 8.35
C SER A 65 -10.56 0.48 7.09
N SER A 66 -10.93 1.38 6.18
CA SER A 66 -10.18 1.59 4.94
C SER A 66 -8.79 2.15 5.22
N PHE A 67 -8.69 3.10 6.15
CA PHE A 67 -7.41 3.66 6.56
C PHE A 67 -6.51 2.56 7.14
N ASN A 68 -7.04 1.79 8.08
CA ASN A 68 -6.29 0.72 8.72
C ASN A 68 -5.83 -0.34 7.71
N TYR A 69 -6.70 -0.68 6.77
CA TYR A 69 -6.35 -1.63 5.71
C TYR A 69 -5.20 -1.10 4.85
N SER A 70 -5.19 0.20 4.55
CA SER A 70 -4.11 0.79 3.75
C SER A 70 -2.77 0.72 4.49
N VAL A 71 -2.78 0.89 5.82
CA VAL A 71 -1.57 0.78 6.66
C VAL A 71 -1.04 -0.66 6.62
N GLU A 72 -1.92 -1.64 6.83
CA GLU A 72 -1.55 -3.06 6.81
C GLU A 72 -0.98 -3.47 5.46
N MET A 73 -1.60 -3.01 4.37
CA MET A 73 -1.17 -3.32 3.02
C MET A 73 0.23 -2.76 2.75
N GLU A 74 0.46 -1.51 3.16
CA GLU A 74 1.76 -0.86 2.98
C GLU A 74 2.85 -1.57 3.77
N GLU A 75 2.57 -1.95 5.01
CA GLU A 75 3.51 -2.70 5.84
C GLU A 75 3.86 -4.05 5.23
N ARG A 76 2.87 -4.74 4.70
CA ARG A 76 3.06 -6.05 4.06
C ARG A 76 3.94 -5.93 2.82
N VAL A 77 3.69 -4.91 2.00
CA VAL A 77 4.50 -4.66 0.81
C VAL A 77 5.95 -4.36 1.19
N ALA A 78 6.17 -3.51 2.20
CA ALA A 78 7.51 -3.17 2.67
C ALA A 78 8.23 -4.40 3.21
N GLN A 79 7.55 -5.24 3.98
CA GLN A 79 8.12 -6.46 4.55
C GLN A 79 8.57 -7.43 3.46
N ARG A 80 7.73 -7.63 2.45
CA ARG A 80 8.04 -8.53 1.32
C ARG A 80 9.25 -8.04 0.54
N PHE A 81 9.34 -6.72 0.34
CA PHE A 81 10.49 -6.14 -0.35
C PHE A 81 11.78 -6.33 0.44
N ASN A 82 11.74 -6.08 1.75
CA ASN A 82 12.90 -6.27 2.62
C ASN A 82 13.35 -7.72 2.64
N GLU A 83 12.42 -8.67 2.66
CA GLU A 83 12.74 -10.09 2.59
C GLU A 83 13.39 -10.46 1.25
N ALA A 84 12.89 -9.89 0.16
CA ALA A 84 13.45 -10.13 -1.17
C ALA A 84 14.88 -9.61 -1.27
N ILE A 85 15.16 -8.43 -0.71
CA ILE A 85 16.50 -7.87 -0.67
C ILE A 85 17.44 -8.76 0.15
N ARG A 86 17.00 -9.18 1.33
CA ARG A 86 17.79 -10.06 2.19
C ARG A 86 18.12 -11.36 1.48
N SER A 87 17.12 -11.96 0.85
CA SER A 87 17.29 -13.19 0.08
C SER A 87 18.30 -13.01 -1.05
N TYR A 88 18.22 -11.89 -1.76
CA TYR A 88 19.17 -11.57 -2.82
C TYR A 88 20.60 -11.47 -2.28
N LYS A 89 20.78 -10.77 -1.17
CA LYS A 89 22.09 -10.61 -0.54
C LYS A 89 22.67 -11.95 -0.11
N GLU A 90 21.85 -12.83 0.45
CA GLU A 90 22.29 -14.16 0.89
C GLU A 90 22.74 -15.01 -0.30
N ARG A 91 22.00 -14.96 -1.42
CA ARG A 91 22.35 -15.74 -2.62
C ARG A 91 23.63 -15.23 -3.28
N ASN A 92 23.96 -13.97 -3.11
CA ASN A 92 25.12 -13.34 -3.75
C ASN A 92 26.24 -13.00 -2.77
N ALA A 93 26.12 -13.46 -1.53
CA ALA A 93 27.17 -13.30 -0.53
C ALA A 93 28.24 -14.36 -0.75
N ASN A 94 29.50 -13.93 -0.80
CA ASN A 94 30.65 -14.84 -0.91
C ASN A 94 31.82 -14.24 -0.21
#